data_077b4f1893120e287d2947aada612aec
#
_entry.id   077b4f1893120e287d2947aada612aec
#
_cell.length_a   1.000
_cell.length_b   1.000
_cell.length_c   1.000
_cell.angle_alpha   90.00
_cell.angle_beta   90.00
_cell.angle_gamma   90.00
#
_symmetry.space_group_name_H-M   'P 1'
#
loop_
_entity.id
_entity.type
_entity.pdbx_description
1 polymer ?
#
loop_
_entity_poly.entity_id
_entity_poly.type
_entity_poly.pdbx_seq_one_letter_code
_entity_poly.pdbx_strand_id
1 'polypeptide(L)' 'GRFRYRIEAAGEALTASAWFGPYAMGATPEAEIRRENFPLTKQGLSAAVEWLENFMEKEKGEDET' A
#
# COMPACT_ATOMS: atom_id res chain seq x y z
N GLY A 1 -12.77 -7.49 3.93
CA GLY A 1 -12.64 -6.23 3.23
C GLY A 1 -11.88 -6.38 1.92
N ARG A 2 -11.86 -5.33 1.16
CA ARG A 2 -11.16 -5.29 -0.11
C ARG A 2 -9.80 -4.67 0.05
N PHE A 3 -8.81 -5.24 -0.62
CA PHE A 3 -7.50 -4.65 -0.67
C PHE A 3 -7.49 -3.49 -1.66
N ARG A 4 -7.03 -2.34 -1.21
CA ARG A 4 -6.89 -1.14 -2.03
C ARG A 4 -5.51 -0.57 -1.84
N TYR A 5 -5.01 0.08 -2.88
CA TYR A 5 -3.70 0.68 -2.79
C TYR A 5 -3.62 1.90 -3.70
N ARG A 6 -2.59 2.69 -3.46
CA ARG A 6 -2.32 3.86 -4.27
C ARG A 6 -0.82 4.09 -4.29
N ILE A 7 -0.28 4.40 -5.46
CA ILE A 7 1.13 4.74 -5.61
C ILE A 7 1.20 6.14 -6.20
N GLU A 8 1.90 7.02 -5.52
CA GLU A 8 2.05 8.40 -5.95
C GLU A 8 3.52 8.76 -6.06
N ALA A 9 3.86 9.54 -7.07
CA ALA A 9 5.21 10.06 -7.23
C ALA A 9 5.21 11.51 -6.81
N ALA A 10 6.17 11.88 -5.97
CA ALA A 10 6.34 13.26 -5.52
C ALA A 10 7.81 13.54 -5.38
N GLY A 11 8.33 14.48 -6.19
CA GLY A 11 9.76 14.77 -6.20
C GLY A 11 10.52 13.54 -6.69
N GLU A 12 11.43 13.07 -5.87
CA GLU A 12 12.26 11.91 -6.22
C GLU A 12 11.86 10.65 -5.45
N ALA A 13 10.65 10.64 -4.93
CA ALA A 13 10.18 9.54 -4.10
C ALA A 13 8.85 9.00 -4.60
N LEU A 14 8.62 7.73 -4.32
CA LEU A 14 7.33 7.07 -4.49
C LEU A 14 6.74 6.83 -3.13
N THR A 15 5.45 7.08 -2.97
CA THR A 15 4.74 6.72 -1.76
C THR A 15 3.69 5.68 -2.10
N ALA A 16 3.81 4.51 -1.49
CA ALA A 16 2.83 3.46 -1.64
C ALA A 16 1.92 3.48 -0.41
N SER A 17 0.63 3.45 -0.65
CA SER A 17 -0.37 3.42 0.42
C SER A 17 -1.25 2.20 0.21
N ALA A 18 -1.60 1.52 1.29
CA ALA A 18 -2.43 0.32 1.21
C ALA A 18 -3.39 0.28 2.40
N TRP A 19 -4.59 -0.20 2.12
CA TRP A 19 -5.60 -0.35 3.18
C TRP A 19 -6.63 -1.37 2.73
N PHE A 20 -7.43 -1.83 3.69
CA PHE A 20 -8.56 -2.71 3.42
C PHE A 20 -9.85 -1.98 3.74
N GLY A 21 -10.84 -2.15 2.90
CA GLY A 21 -12.14 -1.55 3.16
C GLY A 21 -12.87 -1.19 1.88
N PRO A 22 -14.14 -0.85 2.00
CA PRO A 22 -14.95 -0.48 0.84
C PRO A 22 -14.76 0.98 0.42
N TYR A 23 -14.04 1.78 1.20
CA TYR A 23 -13.96 3.21 0.97
C TYR A 23 -12.68 3.62 0.27
N ALA A 24 -12.76 4.74 -0.44
CA ALA A 24 -11.59 5.36 -1.02
C ALA A 24 -10.69 5.89 0.09
N MET A 25 -9.45 6.23 -0.28
CA MET A 25 -8.46 6.72 0.67
C MET A 25 -8.95 7.90 1.50
N GLY A 26 -9.65 8.84 0.87
CA GLY A 26 -10.13 10.03 1.57
C GLY A 26 -11.21 9.76 2.59
N ALA A 27 -11.88 8.61 2.51
CA ALA A 27 -12.93 8.23 3.45
C ALA A 27 -12.47 7.17 4.43
N THR A 28 -11.21 6.73 4.33
CA THR A 28 -10.66 5.69 5.21
C THR A 28 -9.89 6.36 6.35
N PRO A 29 -10.10 5.94 7.59
CA PRO A 29 -9.33 6.50 8.70
C PRO A 29 -7.82 6.34 8.49
N GLU A 30 -7.08 7.39 8.80
CA GLU A 30 -5.62 7.38 8.63
C GLU A 30 -4.96 6.20 9.34
N ALA A 31 -5.46 5.82 10.48
CA ALA A 31 -4.89 4.74 11.27
C ALA A 31 -4.97 3.39 10.55
N GLU A 32 -5.84 3.27 9.56
CA GLU A 32 -6.02 2.04 8.81
C GLU A 32 -5.25 2.02 7.50
N ILE A 33 -4.57 3.10 7.17
CA ILE A 33 -3.79 3.19 5.96
C ILE A 33 -2.32 2.99 6.27
N ARG A 34 -1.68 2.06 5.57
CA ARG A 34 -0.25 1.82 5.69
C ARG A 34 0.47 2.50 4.55
N ARG A 35 1.53 3.20 4.84
CA ARG A 35 2.31 3.92 3.84
C ARG A 35 3.78 3.56 3.95
N GLU A 36 4.45 3.55 2.81
CA GLU A 36 5.88 3.35 2.76
C GLU A 36 6.46 4.16 1.62
N ASN A 37 7.66 4.67 1.80
CA ASN A 37 8.34 5.48 0.79
C ASN A 37 9.44 4.69 0.13
N PHE A 38 9.58 4.90 -1.18
CA PHE A 38 10.58 4.23 -2.00
C PHE A 38 11.20 5.24 -2.94
N PRO A 39 12.44 4.99 -3.43
CA PRO A 39 13.03 5.89 -4.41
C PRO A 39 12.27 5.82 -5.74
N LEU A 40 12.27 6.92 -6.48
CA LEU A 40 11.60 6.99 -7.77
C LEU A 40 12.54 6.42 -8.84
N THR A 41 12.70 5.11 -8.83
CA THR A 41 13.53 4.35 -9.75
C THR A 41 12.81 3.05 -10.08
N LYS A 42 13.34 2.31 -11.07
CA LYS A 42 12.79 1.00 -11.39
C LYS A 42 12.84 0.08 -10.19
N GLN A 43 13.95 0.14 -9.46
CA GLN A 43 14.12 -0.70 -8.27
C GLN A 43 13.16 -0.29 -7.17
N GLY A 44 12.94 1.02 -7.00
CA GLY A 44 12.00 1.51 -6.03
C GLY A 44 10.57 1.10 -6.37
N LEU A 45 10.21 1.16 -7.65
CA LEU A 45 8.88 0.72 -8.07
C LEU A 45 8.69 -0.77 -7.83
N SER A 46 9.69 -1.58 -8.15
CA SER A 46 9.63 -3.02 -7.87
C SER A 46 9.49 -3.30 -6.39
N ALA A 47 10.21 -2.55 -5.57
CA ALA A 47 10.13 -2.70 -4.12
C ALA A 47 8.75 -2.30 -3.59
N ALA A 48 8.16 -1.26 -4.18
CA ALA A 48 6.82 -0.83 -3.79
C ALA A 48 5.78 -1.90 -4.11
N VAL A 49 5.86 -2.48 -5.31
CA VAL A 49 4.95 -3.54 -5.71
C VAL A 49 5.10 -4.76 -4.80
N GLU A 50 6.34 -5.14 -4.50
CA GLU A 50 6.60 -6.26 -3.60
C GLU A 50 6.06 -5.99 -2.21
N TRP A 51 6.23 -4.76 -1.71
CA TRP A 51 5.69 -4.37 -0.42
C TRP A 51 4.17 -4.49 -0.40
N LEU A 52 3.52 -4.07 -1.48
CA LEU A 52 2.06 -4.17 -1.58
C LEU A 52 1.61 -5.63 -1.60
N GLU A 53 2.32 -6.47 -2.33
CA GLU A 53 1.98 -7.89 -2.39
C GLU A 53 2.16 -8.57 -1.03
N ASN A 54 3.24 -8.24 -0.34
CA ASN A 54 3.49 -8.79 0.98
C ASN A 54 2.45 -8.33 1.99
N PHE A 55 2.07 -7.07 1.89
CA PHE A 55 1.04 -6.52 2.76
C PHE A 55 -0.28 -7.26 2.56
N MET A 56 -0.67 -7.46 1.31
CA MET A 56 -1.91 -8.13 0.97
C MET A 56 -1.90 -9.57 1.47
N GLU A 57 -0.81 -10.29 1.26
CA GLU A 57 -0.70 -11.69 1.68
C GLU A 57 -0.71 -11.83 3.19
N LYS A 58 -0.03 -10.93 3.88
CA LYS A 58 0.04 -10.97 5.33
C LYS A 58 -1.34 -10.79 5.95
N GLU A 59 -2.08 -9.80 5.46
CA GLU A 59 -3.41 -9.54 5.98
C GLU A 59 -4.38 -10.67 5.63
N LYS A 60 -4.25 -11.20 4.42
CA LYS A 60 -5.07 -12.31 3.99
C LYS A 60 -4.81 -13.55 4.84
N GLY A 61 -3.56 -13.80 5.16
CA GLY A 61 -3.20 -14.92 6.00
C GLY A 61 -3.79 -14.81 7.40
N GLU A 62 -3.83 -13.61 7.94
CA GLU A 62 -4.42 -13.36 9.23
C GLU A 62 -5.93 -13.60 9.19
N ASP A 63 -6.57 -13.21 8.10
CA ASP A 63 -8.00 -13.38 7.96
C ASP A 63 -8.41 -14.85 7.87
N GLU A 64 -7.51 -15.71 7.41
CA GLU A 64 -7.81 -17.11 7.27
C GLU A 64 -7.66 -17.89 8.56
N THR A 65 -7.07 -17.30 9.55
CA THR A 65 -6.93 -17.95 10.85
C THR A 65 -8.03 -17.51 11.79
#